data_901f8c776e31f81cc18c1c4e9705e32a
#
_entry.id   901f8c776e31f81cc18c1c4e9705e32a
#
_cell.length_a   1.000
_cell.length_b   1.000
_cell.length_c   1.000
_cell.angle_alpha   90.00
_cell.angle_beta   90.00
_cell.angle_gamma   90.00
#
_symmetry.space_group_name_H-M   'P 1'
#
loop_
_entity.id
_entity.type
_entity.pdbx_description
1 polymer ?
#
loop_
_entity_poly.entity_id
_entity_poly.type
_entity_poly.pdbx_seq_one_letter_code
_entity_poly.pdbx_strand_id
1 'polypeptide(L)'
;MDIIIWILVIAAFLLSFVGIIFPLVPGTIMLWVGFLLYAFFIGTEALSTFFWISMVILTIVLFASDIVANSYFVKKYGGTKWGERAAAIGVIVGSFVIPPFGILIVPFITVFVVELIQKRTTTEAWKASLGSLMGFLGGSFAKVIIQLIMIIWFIIAVVW
;
A
#
# COMPACT_ATOMS: atom_id res chain seq x y z
N MET A 1 28.89 15.41 6.83
CA MET A 1 28.27 14.43 5.92
C MET A 1 26.93 13.98 6.47
N ASP A 2 26.80 13.75 7.75
CA ASP A 2 25.59 13.21 8.39
C ASP A 2 24.32 14.07 8.21
N ILE A 3 24.46 15.39 8.27
CA ILE A 3 23.32 16.30 8.08
C ILE A 3 22.69 16.13 6.70
N ILE A 4 23.49 15.97 5.65
CA ILE A 4 23.00 15.77 4.28
C ILE A 4 22.24 14.44 4.20
N ILE A 5 22.78 13.38 4.80
CA ILE A 5 22.13 12.07 4.82
C ILE A 5 20.80 12.13 5.57
N TRP A 6 20.75 12.82 6.73
CA TRP A 6 19.51 13.02 7.45
C TRP A 6 18.44 13.78 6.64
N ILE A 7 18.85 14.80 5.88
CA ILE A 7 17.94 15.52 4.98
C ILE A 7 17.39 14.56 3.92
N LEU A 8 18.23 13.69 3.34
CA LEU A 8 17.79 12.69 2.35
C LEU A 8 16.87 11.64 2.98
N VAL A 9 17.15 11.17 4.19
CA VAL A 9 16.28 10.23 4.93
C VAL A 9 14.90 10.85 5.17
N ILE A 10 14.86 12.08 5.67
CA ILE A 10 13.59 12.79 5.91
C ILE A 10 12.84 13.02 4.60
N ALA A 11 13.54 13.43 3.54
CA ALA A 11 12.93 13.59 2.21
C ALA A 11 12.35 12.28 1.69
N ALA A 12 13.04 11.15 1.86
CA ALA A 12 12.54 9.83 1.48
C ALA A 12 11.29 9.45 2.27
N PHE A 13 11.23 9.74 3.58
CA PHE A 13 10.04 9.50 4.39
C PHE A 13 8.86 10.39 3.97
N LEU A 14 9.09 11.65 3.68
CA LEU A 14 8.04 12.53 3.15
C LEU A 14 7.53 12.05 1.79
N LEU A 15 8.43 11.65 0.89
CA LEU A 15 8.07 11.08 -0.40
C LEU A 15 7.30 9.76 -0.27
N SER A 16 7.53 8.98 0.80
CA SER A 16 6.77 7.76 1.04
C SER A 16 5.28 8.03 1.26
N PHE A 17 4.93 9.12 1.93
CA PHE A 17 3.53 9.53 2.10
C PHE A 17 2.94 10.10 0.80
N VAL A 18 3.72 10.85 0.03
CA VAL A 18 3.29 11.31 -1.30
C VAL A 18 2.93 10.12 -2.18
N GLY A 19 3.70 9.04 -2.11
CA GLY A 19 3.45 7.79 -2.84
C GLY A 19 2.16 7.04 -2.46
N ILE A 20 1.55 7.35 -1.32
CA ILE A 20 0.23 6.81 -0.96
C ILE A 20 -0.87 7.49 -1.80
N ILE A 21 -0.76 8.79 -1.99
CA ILE A 21 -1.76 9.62 -2.69
C ILE A 21 -1.51 9.57 -4.21
N PHE A 22 -0.24 9.69 -4.59
CA PHE A 22 0.20 9.65 -5.98
C PHE A 22 0.97 8.35 -6.24
N PRO A 23 0.32 7.32 -6.76
CA PRO A 23 0.94 6.02 -6.98
C PRO A 23 2.07 6.03 -8.04
N LEU A 24 2.45 7.20 -8.57
CA LEU A 24 3.65 7.40 -9.38
C LEU A 24 4.95 7.16 -8.60
N VAL A 25 4.95 7.48 -7.31
CA VAL A 25 6.08 7.24 -6.43
C VAL A 25 5.74 6.00 -5.58
N PRO A 26 6.53 4.93 -5.68
CA PRO A 26 6.25 3.74 -4.86
C PRO A 26 6.61 4.04 -3.39
N GLY A 27 5.62 4.52 -2.62
CA GLY A 27 5.79 5.03 -1.26
C GLY A 27 6.53 4.06 -0.33
N THR A 28 6.22 2.77 -0.41
CA THR A 28 6.92 1.74 0.38
C THR A 28 8.41 1.65 0.03
N ILE A 29 8.77 1.80 -1.25
CA ILE A 29 10.19 1.80 -1.68
C ILE A 29 10.89 3.04 -1.12
N MET A 30 10.25 4.20 -1.13
CA MET A 30 10.84 5.43 -0.56
C MET A 30 11.08 5.29 0.94
N LEU A 31 10.20 4.62 1.67
CA LEU A 31 10.40 4.31 3.08
C LEU A 31 11.67 3.45 3.29
N TRP A 32 11.82 2.40 2.51
CA TRP A 32 13.00 1.54 2.55
C TRP A 32 14.28 2.27 2.13
N VAL A 33 14.21 3.16 1.14
CA VAL A 33 15.34 4.03 0.75
C VAL A 33 15.80 4.84 1.96
N GLY A 34 14.87 5.40 2.74
CA GLY A 34 15.22 6.12 3.96
C GLY A 34 15.97 5.26 4.98
N PHE A 35 15.49 4.04 5.27
CA PHE A 35 16.18 3.11 6.18
C PHE A 35 17.57 2.69 5.67
N LEU A 36 17.69 2.41 4.37
CA LEU A 36 18.94 2.01 3.76
C LEU A 36 19.96 3.15 3.68
N LEU A 37 19.53 4.37 3.38
CA LEU A 37 20.40 5.54 3.41
C LEU A 37 21.02 5.72 4.80
N TYR A 38 20.21 5.61 5.85
CA TYR A 38 20.74 5.67 7.21
C TYR A 38 21.73 4.54 7.47
N ALA A 39 21.35 3.29 7.17
CA ALA A 39 22.16 2.10 7.44
C ALA A 39 23.52 2.11 6.73
N PHE A 40 23.57 2.55 5.47
CA PHE A 40 24.80 2.52 4.68
C PHE A 40 25.73 3.70 4.94
N PHE A 41 25.20 4.89 5.27
CA PHE A 41 26.00 6.09 5.35
C PHE A 41 26.23 6.61 6.77
N ILE A 42 25.36 6.26 7.73
CA ILE A 42 25.51 6.69 9.14
C ILE A 42 25.93 5.49 10.00
N GLY A 43 25.27 4.34 9.84
CA GLY A 43 25.65 3.13 10.53
C GLY A 43 24.48 2.18 10.78
N THR A 44 24.81 0.90 10.96
CA THR A 44 23.84 -0.16 11.24
C THR A 44 23.73 -0.50 12.72
N GLU A 45 24.56 0.05 13.57
CA GLU A 45 24.66 -0.33 14.99
C GLU A 45 23.36 -0.14 15.76
N ALA A 46 22.64 0.94 15.44
CA ALA A 46 21.33 1.23 16.02
C ALA A 46 20.19 0.32 15.49
N LEU A 47 20.36 -0.26 14.30
CA LEU A 47 19.32 -1.04 13.62
C LEU A 47 19.52 -2.54 13.84
N SER A 48 18.97 -3.05 14.92
CA SER A 48 19.06 -4.47 15.28
C SER A 48 18.42 -5.41 14.23
N THR A 49 18.80 -6.69 14.25
CA THR A 49 18.14 -7.72 13.43
C THR A 49 16.62 -7.74 13.67
N PHE A 50 16.19 -7.51 14.92
CA PHE A 50 14.77 -7.43 15.26
C PHE A 50 14.08 -6.25 14.54
N PHE A 51 14.75 -5.10 14.41
CA PHE A 51 14.23 -3.96 13.63
C PHE A 51 13.96 -4.39 12.18
N TRP A 52 14.94 -4.99 11.51
CA TRP A 52 14.80 -5.39 10.11
C TRP A 52 13.68 -6.41 9.87
N ILE A 53 13.59 -7.42 10.75
CA ILE A 53 12.51 -8.42 10.69
C ILE A 53 11.15 -7.73 10.85
N SER A 54 11.03 -6.82 11.81
CA SER A 54 9.80 -6.07 12.05
C SER A 54 9.40 -5.20 10.85
N MET A 55 10.36 -4.53 10.20
CA MET A 55 10.11 -3.72 9.01
C MET A 55 9.63 -4.58 7.83
N VAL A 56 10.19 -5.78 7.65
CA VAL A 56 9.71 -6.73 6.64
C VAL A 56 8.28 -7.17 6.94
N ILE A 57 7.97 -7.54 8.19
CA ILE A 57 6.61 -7.94 8.58
C ILE A 57 5.62 -6.80 8.37
N LEU A 58 5.94 -5.59 8.81
CA LEU A 58 5.07 -4.41 8.61
C LEU A 58 4.88 -4.08 7.13
N THR A 59 5.89 -4.30 6.29
CA THR A 59 5.77 -4.15 4.84
C THR A 59 4.79 -5.17 4.25
N ILE A 60 4.85 -6.43 4.69
CA ILE A 60 3.87 -7.46 4.28
C ILE A 60 2.46 -7.07 4.70
N VAL A 61 2.28 -6.59 5.93
CA VAL A 61 0.99 -6.11 6.44
C VAL A 61 0.48 -4.92 5.61
N LEU A 62 1.37 -4.02 5.20
CA LEU A 62 1.04 -2.88 4.36
C LEU A 62 0.50 -3.32 3.00
N PHE A 63 1.14 -4.27 2.33
CA PHE A 63 0.62 -4.83 1.06
C PHE A 63 -0.69 -5.60 1.28
N ALA A 64 -0.79 -6.39 2.34
CA ALA A 64 -2.00 -7.12 2.66
C ALA A 64 -3.19 -6.17 2.91
N SER A 65 -2.96 -4.98 3.47
CA SER A 65 -4.01 -4.02 3.75
C SER A 65 -4.76 -3.55 2.51
N ASP A 66 -4.09 -3.44 1.35
CA ASP A 66 -4.73 -3.08 0.09
C ASP A 66 -5.71 -4.17 -0.38
N ILE A 67 -5.27 -5.42 -0.30
CA ILE A 67 -6.07 -6.57 -0.72
C ILE A 67 -7.30 -6.70 0.17
N VAL A 68 -7.10 -6.62 1.49
CA VAL A 68 -8.18 -6.74 2.48
C VAL A 68 -9.16 -5.59 2.35
N ALA A 69 -8.68 -4.34 2.23
CA ALA A 69 -9.54 -3.18 2.08
C ALA A 69 -10.38 -3.26 0.80
N ASN A 70 -9.76 -3.62 -0.33
CA ASN A 70 -10.49 -3.78 -1.59
C ASN A 70 -11.60 -4.84 -1.48
N SER A 71 -11.29 -6.04 -0.99
CA SER A 71 -12.26 -7.12 -0.82
C SER A 71 -13.40 -6.72 0.13
N TYR A 72 -13.07 -6.10 1.26
CA TYR A 72 -14.06 -5.64 2.23
C TYR A 72 -15.04 -4.62 1.64
N PHE A 73 -14.52 -3.61 0.95
CA PHE A 73 -15.37 -2.57 0.38
C PHE A 73 -16.21 -3.07 -0.79
N VAL A 74 -15.67 -3.96 -1.65
CA VAL A 74 -16.46 -4.59 -2.71
C VAL A 74 -17.65 -5.34 -2.11
N LYS A 75 -17.43 -6.11 -1.06
CA LYS A 75 -18.51 -6.80 -0.32
C LYS A 75 -19.51 -5.82 0.26
N LYS A 76 -19.04 -4.76 0.91
CA LYS A 76 -19.89 -3.72 1.51
C LYS A 76 -20.75 -3.01 0.50
N TYR A 77 -20.29 -2.86 -0.75
CA TYR A 77 -21.04 -2.27 -1.87
C TYR A 77 -21.89 -3.27 -2.64
N GLY A 78 -22.11 -4.46 -2.07
CA GLY A 78 -23.02 -5.47 -2.61
C GLY A 78 -22.41 -6.42 -3.65
N GLY A 79 -21.08 -6.46 -3.74
CA GLY A 79 -20.37 -7.42 -4.60
C GLY A 79 -20.53 -8.87 -4.13
N THR A 80 -20.44 -9.79 -5.09
CA THR A 80 -20.45 -11.22 -4.81
C THR A 80 -19.10 -11.69 -4.26
N LYS A 81 -19.04 -12.91 -3.72
CA LYS A 81 -17.77 -13.54 -3.34
C LYS A 81 -16.76 -13.63 -4.49
N TRP A 82 -17.24 -13.73 -5.72
CA TRP A 82 -16.38 -13.71 -6.90
C TRP A 82 -15.87 -12.30 -7.20
N GLY A 83 -16.70 -11.27 -7.00
CA GLY A 83 -16.28 -9.87 -7.07
C GLY A 83 -15.22 -9.52 -6.02
N GLU A 84 -15.36 -10.00 -4.78
CA GLU A 84 -14.33 -9.85 -3.73
C GLU A 84 -12.98 -10.46 -4.15
N ARG A 85 -13.01 -11.68 -4.70
CA ARG A 85 -11.80 -12.35 -5.22
C ARG A 85 -11.21 -11.63 -6.42
N ALA A 86 -12.07 -11.17 -7.33
CA ALA A 86 -11.67 -10.40 -8.49
C ALA A 86 -10.99 -9.08 -8.09
N ALA A 87 -11.48 -8.41 -7.04
CA ALA A 87 -10.85 -7.22 -6.49
C ALA A 87 -9.43 -7.52 -5.97
N ALA A 88 -9.28 -8.58 -5.17
CA ALA A 88 -7.98 -8.98 -4.63
C ALA A 88 -6.97 -9.31 -5.74
N ILE A 89 -7.37 -10.12 -6.72
CA ILE A 89 -6.54 -10.46 -7.88
C ILE A 89 -6.25 -9.19 -8.71
N GLY A 90 -7.26 -8.34 -8.90
CA GLY A 90 -7.15 -7.09 -9.65
C GLY A 90 -6.12 -6.13 -9.04
N VAL A 91 -6.05 -6.01 -7.72
CA VAL A 91 -5.02 -5.21 -7.02
C VAL A 91 -3.63 -5.76 -7.33
N ILE A 92 -3.44 -7.07 -7.19
CA ILE A 92 -2.14 -7.71 -7.45
C ILE A 92 -1.74 -7.52 -8.91
N VAL A 93 -2.60 -7.91 -9.85
CA VAL A 93 -2.33 -7.80 -11.30
C VAL A 93 -2.13 -6.35 -11.70
N GLY A 94 -2.99 -5.44 -11.21
CA GLY A 94 -2.93 -4.02 -11.51
C GLY A 94 -1.63 -3.37 -11.08
N SER A 95 -1.06 -3.81 -9.97
CA SER A 95 0.22 -3.28 -9.49
C SER A 95 1.38 -3.55 -10.46
N PHE A 96 1.28 -4.60 -11.28
CA PHE A 96 2.33 -4.97 -12.24
C PHE A 96 2.04 -4.57 -13.68
N VAL A 97 0.77 -4.56 -14.10
CA VAL A 97 0.40 -4.42 -15.53
C VAL A 97 0.43 -2.96 -15.98
N ILE A 98 -0.07 -2.04 -15.17
CA ILE A 98 -0.17 -0.60 -15.51
C ILE A 98 0.27 0.24 -14.31
N PRO A 99 1.52 0.17 -13.87
CA PRO A 99 1.95 1.06 -12.77
C PRO A 99 1.91 2.53 -13.27
N PRO A 100 1.43 3.47 -12.46
CA PRO A 100 0.92 3.35 -11.10
C PRO A 100 -0.62 3.22 -11.02
N PHE A 101 -1.33 3.42 -12.12
CA PHE A 101 -2.79 3.53 -12.13
C PHE A 101 -3.50 2.17 -12.10
N GLY A 102 -2.79 1.08 -12.39
CA GLY A 102 -3.38 -0.25 -12.48
C GLY A 102 -4.00 -0.73 -11.16
N ILE A 103 -3.46 -0.30 -10.02
CA ILE A 103 -4.01 -0.63 -8.70
C ILE A 103 -5.44 -0.06 -8.50
N LEU A 104 -5.81 0.94 -9.26
CA LEU A 104 -7.16 1.52 -9.27
C LEU A 104 -8.03 0.95 -10.39
N ILE A 105 -7.49 0.97 -11.61
CA ILE A 105 -8.23 0.66 -12.83
C ILE A 105 -8.52 -0.83 -12.93
N VAL A 106 -7.52 -1.67 -12.67
CA VAL A 106 -7.67 -3.12 -12.88
C VAL A 106 -8.67 -3.75 -11.91
N PRO A 107 -8.64 -3.50 -10.58
CA PRO A 107 -9.67 -4.00 -9.68
C PRO A 107 -11.07 -3.52 -10.06
N PHE A 108 -11.21 -2.25 -10.44
CA PHE A 108 -12.50 -1.71 -10.86
C PHE A 108 -13.07 -2.47 -12.06
N ILE A 109 -12.26 -2.65 -13.12
CA ILE A 109 -12.70 -3.35 -14.34
C ILE A 109 -12.96 -4.84 -14.06
N THR A 110 -12.06 -5.50 -13.32
CA THR A 110 -12.22 -6.93 -13.02
C THR A 110 -13.46 -7.22 -12.20
N VAL A 111 -13.74 -6.40 -11.17
CA VAL A 111 -14.97 -6.50 -10.39
C VAL A 111 -16.19 -6.29 -11.28
N PHE A 112 -16.20 -5.25 -12.10
CA PHE A 112 -17.31 -4.94 -13.00
C PHE A 112 -17.64 -6.12 -13.94
N VAL A 113 -16.62 -6.66 -14.61
CA VAL A 113 -16.77 -7.79 -15.53
C VAL A 113 -17.24 -9.04 -14.79
N VAL A 114 -16.64 -9.35 -13.65
CA VAL A 114 -17.00 -10.55 -12.88
C VAL A 114 -18.44 -10.47 -12.35
N GLU A 115 -18.88 -9.31 -11.86
CA GLU A 115 -20.26 -9.13 -11.41
C GLU A 115 -21.28 -9.29 -12.56
N LEU A 116 -20.95 -8.82 -13.78
CA LEU A 116 -21.78 -9.05 -14.96
C LEU A 116 -21.84 -10.55 -15.33
N ILE A 117 -20.71 -11.28 -15.23
CA ILE A 117 -20.67 -12.73 -15.45
C ILE A 117 -21.55 -13.47 -14.41
N GLN A 118 -21.61 -12.95 -13.18
CA GLN A 118 -22.48 -13.46 -12.12
C GLN A 118 -23.96 -13.09 -12.31
N LYS A 119 -24.33 -12.60 -13.50
CA LYS A 119 -25.70 -12.20 -13.87
C LYS A 119 -26.28 -11.07 -12.99
N ARG A 120 -25.42 -10.23 -12.43
CA ARG A 120 -25.84 -9.01 -11.75
C ARG A 120 -26.23 -7.95 -12.77
N THR A 121 -27.13 -7.06 -12.37
CA THR A 121 -27.48 -5.90 -13.21
C THR A 121 -26.27 -4.96 -13.37
N THR A 122 -26.24 -4.20 -14.44
CA THR A 122 -25.18 -3.21 -14.69
C THR A 122 -25.03 -2.24 -13.52
N THR A 123 -26.16 -1.85 -12.90
CA THR A 123 -26.17 -0.96 -11.75
C THR A 123 -25.52 -1.61 -10.52
N GLU A 124 -25.79 -2.88 -10.26
CA GLU A 124 -25.17 -3.62 -9.15
C GLU A 124 -23.67 -3.83 -9.38
N ALA A 125 -23.29 -4.22 -10.62
CA ALA A 125 -21.90 -4.37 -11.00
C ALA A 125 -21.12 -3.04 -10.85
N TRP A 126 -21.73 -1.92 -11.26
CA TRP A 126 -21.15 -0.60 -11.09
C TRP A 126 -20.93 -0.25 -9.61
N LYS A 127 -21.94 -0.48 -8.76
CA LYS A 127 -21.82 -0.24 -7.31
C LYS A 127 -20.71 -1.08 -6.68
N ALA A 128 -20.64 -2.36 -7.00
CA ALA A 128 -19.59 -3.24 -6.51
C ALA A 128 -18.20 -2.77 -6.95
N SER A 129 -18.05 -2.31 -8.20
CA SER A 129 -16.80 -1.76 -8.72
C SER A 129 -16.39 -0.45 -8.04
N LEU A 130 -17.35 0.42 -7.70
CA LEU A 130 -17.07 1.59 -6.86
C LEU A 130 -16.53 1.18 -5.48
N GLY A 131 -16.95 0.03 -4.96
CA GLY A 131 -16.38 -0.57 -3.76
C GLY A 131 -14.88 -0.78 -3.85
N SER A 132 -14.33 -1.15 -5.01
CA SER A 132 -12.88 -1.30 -5.18
C SER A 132 -12.14 0.03 -5.09
N LEU A 133 -12.73 1.14 -5.57
CA LEU A 133 -12.16 2.49 -5.40
C LEU A 133 -12.19 2.94 -3.93
N MET A 134 -13.29 2.67 -3.24
CA MET A 134 -13.38 2.94 -1.79
C MET A 134 -12.40 2.05 -1.01
N GLY A 135 -12.14 0.85 -1.48
CA GLY A 135 -11.12 -0.05 -0.95
C GLY A 135 -9.71 0.54 -1.06
N PHE A 136 -9.38 1.18 -2.17
CA PHE A 136 -8.13 1.90 -2.33
C PHE A 136 -7.99 3.03 -1.30
N LEU A 137 -9.03 3.83 -1.09
CA LEU A 137 -9.02 4.89 -0.07
C LEU A 137 -8.84 4.34 1.34
N GLY A 138 -9.54 3.24 1.66
CA GLY A 138 -9.41 2.56 2.94
C GLY A 138 -8.01 1.96 3.15
N GLY A 139 -7.45 1.33 2.12
CA GLY A 139 -6.07 0.83 2.11
C GLY A 139 -5.05 1.95 2.29
N SER A 140 -5.26 3.10 1.63
CA SER A 140 -4.39 4.27 1.78
C SER A 140 -4.36 4.78 3.22
N PHE A 141 -5.49 4.80 3.91
CA PHE A 141 -5.53 5.17 5.32
C PHE A 141 -4.75 4.20 6.21
N ALA A 142 -4.91 2.89 5.98
CA ALA A 142 -4.15 1.87 6.69
C ALA A 142 -2.64 2.02 6.44
N LYS A 143 -2.23 2.32 5.21
CA LYS A 143 -0.82 2.58 4.87
C LYS A 143 -0.24 3.75 5.63
N VAL A 144 -0.97 4.85 5.74
CA VAL A 144 -0.51 6.01 6.53
C VAL A 144 -0.18 5.60 7.96
N ILE A 145 -1.08 4.84 8.60
CA ILE A 145 -0.86 4.38 9.98
C ILE A 145 0.36 3.45 10.08
N ILE A 146 0.46 2.45 9.19
CA ILE A 146 1.56 1.50 9.21
C ILE A 146 2.90 2.19 8.95
N GLN A 147 2.96 3.11 7.97
CA GLN A 147 4.19 3.87 7.68
C GLN A 147 4.59 4.78 8.85
N LEU A 148 3.63 5.40 9.53
CA LEU A 148 3.91 6.17 10.74
C LEU A 148 4.50 5.28 11.83
N ILE A 149 3.95 4.08 12.05
CA ILE A 149 4.50 3.12 13.02
C ILE A 149 5.95 2.77 12.65
N MET A 150 6.22 2.48 11.37
CA MET A 150 7.56 2.13 10.90
C MET A 150 8.56 3.27 11.10
N ILE A 151 8.18 4.52 10.80
CA ILE A 151 9.02 5.70 10.98
C ILE A 151 9.26 5.98 12.46
N ILE A 152 8.23 5.92 13.29
CA ILE A 152 8.35 6.13 14.73
C ILE A 152 9.29 5.09 15.34
N TRP A 153 9.13 3.82 14.95
CA TRP A 153 10.02 2.75 15.40
C TRP A 153 11.47 2.99 14.98
N PHE A 154 11.68 3.39 13.73
CA PHE A 154 13.00 3.76 13.24
C PHE A 154 13.61 4.88 14.07
N ILE A 155 12.87 5.97 14.35
CA ILE A 155 13.35 7.08 15.18
C ILE A 155 13.70 6.59 16.58
N ILE A 156 12.86 5.76 17.18
CA ILE A 156 13.15 5.20 18.52
C ILE A 156 14.42 4.35 18.48
N ALA A 157 14.59 3.49 17.47
CA ALA A 157 15.78 2.64 17.35
C ALA A 157 17.07 3.42 17.16
N VAL A 158 17.00 4.61 16.53
CA VAL A 158 18.18 5.45 16.26
C VAL A 158 18.52 6.35 17.45
N VAL A 159 17.53 6.75 18.24
CA VAL A 159 17.73 7.69 19.38
C VAL A 159 18.10 6.95 20.67
N TRP A 160 17.69 5.71 20.81
CA TRP A 160 17.91 4.86 22.00
C TRP A 160 18.84 3.70 21.72
#